data_bd2402794eb6605130bb5cc840d2a755
#
_entry.id   bd2402794eb6605130bb5cc840d2a755
#
_cell.length_a   1.000
_cell.length_b   1.000
_cell.length_c   1.000
_cell.angle_alpha   90.00
_cell.angle_beta   90.00
_cell.angle_gamma   90.00
#
_symmetry.space_group_name_H-M   'P 1'
#
loop_
_entity.id
_entity.type
_entity.pdbx_description
1 polymer ?
#
loop_
_entity_poly.entity_id
_entity_poly.type
_entity_poly.pdbx_seq_one_letter_code
_entity_poly.pdbx_strand_id
1 'polypeptide(L)'
;MNINETLSYIHSVSWMGSRPGLSRTRELLRLMGDPQNKLRFVHVAGTNGKGSTCSMTASILQAAGYRVGLYTSPYILRFNERMKVDGVDISDEELSEITEYVKPFAESMAEHPTEFELVTAIGFEFFYRRRCDVVVLEVGLGGELDSTNVIEPPLLSVITEIDFDHTGVLGNTITEIASAKAGIIKAGTPVVSADNLPESAAVIDETCRAKGCTHITPPYSDIEGQSFYENGICFRLEGREYRVPLFGKYQYRNATMAITVARALNERGLTVSEDNIREGLAQVRWGGRFERLASKPLFIYDGGHNPQGVTAAVNSYQALYPDTKAIILIGVMADKDYAHEIDTILPIAESFVTVRPDNPRALPAEKLAEKIVSQGGEAVFAPTVEDGVRRAVETANGERPVLALGSLYMYSELKVAFDRLYPDAEK
;
A
#
# COMPACT_ATOMS: atom_id res chain seq x y z
N MET A 1 6.15 13.14 25.85
CA MET A 1 4.82 13.51 25.28
C MET A 1 3.86 12.33 25.45
N ASN A 2 2.56 12.55 25.61
CA ASN A 2 1.58 11.48 25.41
C ASN A 2 1.31 11.30 23.90
N ILE A 3 0.59 10.23 23.51
CA ILE A 3 0.36 9.92 22.10
C ILE A 3 -0.38 11.05 21.35
N ASN A 4 -1.33 11.72 21.98
CA ASN A 4 -2.09 12.81 21.35
C ASN A 4 -1.20 14.03 21.09
N GLU A 5 -0.32 14.37 22.03
CA GLU A 5 0.68 15.43 21.87
C GLU A 5 1.69 15.07 20.79
N THR A 6 2.08 13.80 20.72
CA THR A 6 3.01 13.26 19.70
C THR A 6 2.41 13.39 18.31
N LEU A 7 1.20 12.89 18.10
CA LEU A 7 0.51 13.00 16.82
C LEU A 7 0.22 14.46 16.45
N SER A 8 -0.18 15.29 17.42
CA SER A 8 -0.37 16.72 17.20
C SER A 8 0.92 17.40 16.74
N TYR A 9 2.07 17.06 17.33
CA TYR A 9 3.36 17.58 16.88
C TYR A 9 3.69 17.11 15.47
N ILE A 10 3.60 15.81 15.16
CA ILE A 10 3.87 15.26 13.84
C ILE A 10 3.00 15.93 12.78
N HIS A 11 1.70 16.10 13.03
CA HIS A 11 0.77 16.69 12.07
C HIS A 11 0.85 18.23 12.01
N SER A 12 1.37 18.90 13.04
CA SER A 12 1.57 20.36 13.03
C SER A 12 2.71 20.80 12.14
N VAL A 13 3.62 19.88 11.79
CA VAL A 13 4.75 20.13 10.93
C VAL A 13 4.24 20.40 9.52
N SER A 14 4.06 21.65 9.31
CA SER A 14 3.68 22.43 8.11
C SER A 14 3.27 21.64 6.86
N TRP A 15 2.01 21.68 6.57
CA TRP A 15 1.31 21.33 5.34
C TRP A 15 1.64 22.22 4.13
N MET A 16 2.81 22.78 4.06
CA MET A 16 3.24 23.47 2.84
C MET A 16 3.63 22.46 1.75
N GLY A 17 2.70 21.54 1.44
CA GLY A 17 2.79 20.63 0.30
C GLY A 17 4.02 19.70 0.33
N SER A 18 4.02 18.69 -0.52
CA SER A 18 5.24 17.93 -0.84
C SER A 18 6.28 18.91 -1.40
N ARG A 19 7.38 19.12 -0.69
CA ARG A 19 8.54 19.87 -1.19
C ARG A 19 9.57 18.83 -1.66
N PRO A 20 9.67 18.56 -2.97
CA PRO A 20 10.64 17.61 -3.48
C PRO A 20 12.06 17.98 -3.07
N GLY A 21 12.83 17.00 -2.65
CA GLY A 21 14.24 17.17 -2.30
C GLY A 21 14.64 16.36 -1.07
N LEU A 22 15.89 15.91 -1.04
CA LEU A 22 16.41 15.04 0.01
C LEU A 22 17.25 15.77 1.06
N SER A 23 17.50 17.07 0.87
CA SER A 23 18.43 17.86 1.71
C SER A 23 18.00 17.92 3.16
N ARG A 24 16.72 18.22 3.43
CA ARG A 24 16.18 18.31 4.80
C ARG A 24 16.20 16.97 5.50
N THR A 25 15.78 15.89 4.82
CA THR A 25 15.83 14.54 5.39
C THR A 25 17.27 14.14 5.72
N ARG A 26 18.22 14.42 4.82
CA ARG A 26 19.64 14.13 5.07
C ARG A 26 20.22 14.96 6.22
N GLU A 27 19.86 16.25 6.31
CA GLU A 27 20.29 17.11 7.41
C GLU A 27 19.78 16.60 8.76
N LEU A 28 18.46 16.27 8.85
CA LEU A 28 17.85 15.72 10.05
C LEU A 28 18.55 14.41 10.48
N LEU A 29 18.71 13.47 9.56
CA LEU A 29 19.34 12.18 9.85
C LEU A 29 20.81 12.35 10.29
N ARG A 30 21.56 13.25 9.65
CA ARG A 30 22.94 13.59 10.05
C ARG A 30 22.99 14.12 11.49
N LEU A 31 22.07 14.98 11.86
CA LEU A 31 21.98 15.51 13.25
C LEU A 31 21.66 14.39 14.24
N MET A 32 20.90 13.38 13.83
CA MET A 32 20.56 12.17 14.61
C MET A 32 21.68 11.09 14.62
N GLY A 33 22.78 11.30 13.88
CA GLY A 33 23.90 10.34 13.80
C GLY A 33 23.70 9.23 12.77
N ASP A 34 22.96 9.50 11.71
CA ASP A 34 22.74 8.67 10.53
C ASP A 34 22.28 7.23 10.85
N PRO A 35 21.17 7.02 11.58
CA PRO A 35 20.68 5.69 11.94
C PRO A 35 20.41 4.81 10.71
N GLN A 36 19.97 5.39 9.58
CA GLN A 36 19.71 4.68 8.31
C GLN A 36 20.97 3.99 7.77
N ASN A 37 22.16 4.52 7.98
CA ASN A 37 23.42 3.92 7.49
C ASN A 37 23.85 2.66 8.26
N LYS A 38 23.14 2.33 9.33
CA LYS A 38 23.37 1.14 10.17
C LYS A 38 22.35 0.03 9.90
N LEU A 39 21.48 0.22 8.91
CA LEU A 39 20.41 -0.68 8.52
C LEU A 39 20.62 -1.21 7.09
N ARG A 40 20.02 -2.35 6.79
CA ARG A 40 19.97 -2.92 5.44
C ARG A 40 18.54 -2.84 4.91
N PHE A 41 18.37 -2.52 3.63
CA PHE A 41 17.05 -2.24 3.08
C PHE A 41 16.70 -3.09 1.86
N VAL A 42 15.41 -3.46 1.76
CA VAL A 42 14.72 -3.77 0.51
C VAL A 42 13.85 -2.55 0.20
N HIS A 43 14.15 -1.80 -0.86
CA HIS A 43 13.48 -0.54 -1.16
C HIS A 43 12.46 -0.70 -2.28
N VAL A 44 11.20 -0.36 -2.02
CA VAL A 44 10.05 -0.71 -2.88
C VAL A 44 9.34 0.53 -3.38
N ALA A 45 9.37 0.77 -4.70
CA ALA A 45 8.58 1.78 -5.40
C ALA A 45 7.55 1.14 -6.34
N GLY A 46 6.63 1.95 -6.87
CA GLY A 46 5.59 1.52 -7.82
C GLY A 46 4.34 2.39 -7.71
N THR A 47 3.34 2.13 -8.53
CA THR A 47 2.02 2.75 -8.40
C THR A 47 1.14 1.87 -7.53
N ASN A 48 0.85 0.66 -7.95
CA ASN A 48 0.03 -0.31 -7.23
C ASN A 48 0.87 -1.52 -6.75
N GLY A 49 0.39 -2.23 -5.72
CA GLY A 49 1.04 -3.44 -5.22
C GLY A 49 2.18 -3.23 -4.22
N LYS A 50 2.67 -2.01 -3.99
CA LYS A 50 3.80 -1.72 -3.07
C LYS A 50 3.58 -2.33 -1.69
N GLY A 51 2.56 -1.88 -0.95
CA GLY A 51 2.30 -2.33 0.41
C GLY A 51 2.05 -3.83 0.53
N SER A 52 1.32 -4.45 -0.41
CA SER A 52 1.12 -5.91 -0.44
C SER A 52 2.44 -6.65 -0.66
N THR A 53 3.27 -6.21 -1.60
CA THR A 53 4.60 -6.79 -1.86
C THR A 53 5.52 -6.60 -0.64
N CYS A 54 5.51 -5.42 -0.02
CA CYS A 54 6.27 -5.15 1.21
C CYS A 54 5.85 -6.09 2.35
N SER A 55 4.55 -6.21 2.60
CA SER A 55 4.02 -7.08 3.67
C SER A 55 4.37 -8.55 3.43
N MET A 56 4.20 -9.06 2.21
CA MET A 56 4.57 -10.42 1.83
C MET A 56 6.07 -10.66 1.97
N THR A 57 6.91 -9.73 1.49
CA THR A 57 8.38 -9.83 1.62
C THR A 57 8.80 -9.82 3.08
N ALA A 58 8.24 -8.93 3.90
CA ALA A 58 8.52 -8.89 5.34
C ALA A 58 8.14 -10.19 6.04
N SER A 59 6.94 -10.74 5.74
CA SER A 59 6.47 -12.00 6.31
C SER A 59 7.37 -13.19 5.92
N ILE A 60 7.86 -13.25 4.68
CA ILE A 60 8.82 -14.27 4.23
C ILE A 60 10.14 -14.18 5.00
N LEU A 61 10.67 -12.96 5.15
CA LEU A 61 11.92 -12.73 5.88
C LEU A 61 11.78 -13.06 7.38
N GLN A 62 10.62 -12.79 7.99
CA GLN A 62 10.31 -13.21 9.36
C GLN A 62 10.28 -14.74 9.50
N ALA A 63 9.65 -15.45 8.54
CA ALA A 63 9.65 -16.91 8.51
C ALA A 63 11.07 -17.50 8.33
N ALA A 64 11.99 -16.73 7.72
CA ALA A 64 13.41 -17.08 7.63
C ALA A 64 14.20 -16.76 8.90
N GLY A 65 13.56 -16.25 9.95
CA GLY A 65 14.16 -15.99 11.25
C GLY A 65 14.87 -14.63 11.40
N TYR A 66 14.71 -13.71 10.44
CA TYR A 66 15.26 -12.35 10.56
C TYR A 66 14.35 -11.45 11.40
N ARG A 67 14.95 -10.50 12.10
CA ARG A 67 14.23 -9.36 12.70
C ARG A 67 13.97 -8.33 11.64
N VAL A 68 12.69 -8.20 11.25
CA VAL A 68 12.29 -7.45 10.07
C VAL A 68 11.57 -6.16 10.45
N GLY A 69 12.11 -5.02 10.02
CA GLY A 69 11.39 -3.77 9.98
C GLY A 69 10.51 -3.68 8.73
N LEU A 70 9.32 -3.15 8.87
CA LEU A 70 8.41 -2.84 7.76
C LEU A 70 7.96 -1.38 7.88
N TYR A 71 8.27 -0.58 6.86
CA TYR A 71 7.82 0.81 6.73
C TYR A 71 6.84 0.93 5.57
N THR A 72 5.62 1.41 5.83
CA THR A 72 4.56 1.52 4.82
C THR A 72 3.80 2.83 4.90
N SER A 73 3.20 3.26 3.77
CA SER A 73 2.37 4.46 3.70
C SER A 73 1.30 4.37 2.61
N PRO A 74 0.13 5.02 2.83
CA PRO A 74 -0.32 5.62 4.10
C PRO A 74 -0.69 4.55 5.14
N TYR A 75 -0.91 4.96 6.38
CA TYR A 75 -1.59 4.10 7.37
C TYR A 75 -3.07 3.99 7.05
N ILE A 76 -3.74 2.96 7.58
CA ILE A 76 -5.14 2.67 7.26
C ILE A 76 -6.03 2.89 8.50
N LEU A 77 -5.70 2.26 9.64
CA LEU A 77 -6.46 2.39 10.89
C LEU A 77 -5.79 3.33 11.89
N ARG A 78 -4.51 3.12 12.12
CA ARG A 78 -3.72 3.85 13.12
C ARG A 78 -2.40 4.31 12.55
N PHE A 79 -1.95 5.49 12.97
CA PHE A 79 -0.66 6.04 12.56
C PHE A 79 0.51 5.06 12.75
N ASN A 80 0.47 4.30 13.84
CA ASN A 80 1.49 3.33 14.23
C ASN A 80 1.74 2.24 13.17
N GLU A 81 0.74 1.91 12.34
CA GLU A 81 0.87 0.90 11.27
C GLU A 81 1.98 1.21 10.26
N ARG A 82 2.42 2.47 10.18
CA ARG A 82 3.50 2.89 9.29
C ARG A 82 4.83 2.20 9.60
N MET A 83 5.00 1.73 10.84
CA MET A 83 6.26 1.19 11.36
C MET A 83 6.01 -0.06 12.17
N LYS A 84 6.44 -1.20 11.63
CA LYS A 84 6.30 -2.50 12.31
C LYS A 84 7.67 -3.16 12.47
N VAL A 85 7.83 -3.91 13.55
CA VAL A 85 8.95 -4.86 13.72
C VAL A 85 8.35 -6.22 14.02
N ASP A 86 8.72 -7.22 13.24
CA ASP A 86 8.23 -8.60 13.34
C ASP A 86 6.68 -8.68 13.35
N GLY A 87 6.04 -7.84 12.51
CA GLY A 87 4.59 -7.78 12.36
C GLY A 87 3.85 -6.97 13.44
N VAL A 88 4.57 -6.46 14.45
CA VAL A 88 3.99 -5.66 15.56
C VAL A 88 4.22 -4.18 15.28
N ASP A 89 3.15 -3.38 15.36
CA ASP A 89 3.19 -1.93 15.22
C ASP A 89 4.08 -1.30 16.31
N ILE A 90 4.72 -0.18 16.01
CA ILE A 90 5.36 0.66 17.03
C ILE A 90 4.33 1.00 18.11
N SER A 91 4.70 0.87 19.39
CA SER A 91 3.79 1.24 20.48
C SER A 91 3.62 2.75 20.60
N ASP A 92 2.56 3.20 21.27
CA ASP A 92 2.31 4.62 21.53
C ASP A 92 3.45 5.26 22.34
N GLU A 93 3.99 4.48 23.29
CA GLU A 93 5.11 4.87 24.14
C GLU A 93 6.39 5.04 23.33
N GLU A 94 6.73 4.05 22.49
CA GLU A 94 7.93 4.11 21.65
C GLU A 94 7.85 5.22 20.61
N LEU A 95 6.68 5.40 19.98
CA LEU A 95 6.45 6.49 19.04
C LEU A 95 6.67 7.85 19.72
N SER A 96 6.14 8.00 20.94
CA SER A 96 6.28 9.23 21.72
C SER A 96 7.73 9.47 22.13
N GLU A 97 8.42 8.44 22.65
CA GLU A 97 9.83 8.55 23.06
C GLU A 97 10.75 8.91 21.88
N ILE A 98 10.58 8.24 20.73
CA ILE A 98 11.40 8.51 19.56
C ILE A 98 11.10 9.90 19.00
N THR A 99 9.84 10.31 18.99
CA THR A 99 9.47 11.66 18.55
C THR A 99 10.08 12.74 19.46
N GLU A 100 10.08 12.53 20.78
CA GLU A 100 10.76 13.42 21.73
C GLU A 100 12.28 13.48 21.48
N TYR A 101 12.89 12.37 21.11
CA TYR A 101 14.31 12.33 20.74
C TYR A 101 14.59 13.10 19.45
N VAL A 102 13.74 12.95 18.41
CA VAL A 102 13.94 13.57 17.09
C VAL A 102 13.60 15.06 17.10
N LYS A 103 12.61 15.47 17.89
CA LYS A 103 12.08 16.84 17.93
C LYS A 103 13.14 17.93 18.05
N PRO A 104 14.09 17.92 19.01
CA PRO A 104 15.08 18.98 19.14
C PRO A 104 16.00 19.13 17.92
N PHE A 105 16.27 18.05 17.21
CA PHE A 105 17.04 18.09 15.96
C PHE A 105 16.23 18.79 14.85
N ALA A 106 14.96 18.39 14.68
CA ALA A 106 14.08 18.98 13.70
C ALA A 106 13.86 20.49 13.95
N GLU A 107 13.66 20.89 15.19
CA GLU A 107 13.48 22.30 15.60
C GLU A 107 14.75 23.15 15.47
N SER A 108 15.94 22.53 15.48
CA SER A 108 17.22 23.23 15.29
C SER A 108 17.56 23.52 13.82
N MET A 109 16.85 22.90 12.87
CA MET A 109 17.10 23.08 11.45
C MET A 109 16.62 24.45 10.95
N ALA A 110 17.36 25.04 10.02
CA ALA A 110 16.97 26.30 9.38
C ALA A 110 15.69 26.14 8.54
N GLU A 111 15.55 25.00 7.86
CA GLU A 111 14.32 24.61 7.17
C GLU A 111 13.76 23.37 7.87
N HIS A 112 12.61 23.54 8.54
CA HIS A 112 11.95 22.43 9.23
C HIS A 112 11.58 21.31 8.26
N PRO A 113 11.77 20.02 8.63
CA PRO A 113 11.35 18.89 7.80
C PRO A 113 9.82 18.88 7.61
N THR A 114 9.35 18.35 6.51
CA THR A 114 7.92 18.04 6.29
C THR A 114 7.47 16.87 7.17
N GLU A 115 6.16 16.67 7.30
CA GLU A 115 5.61 15.56 8.07
C GLU A 115 6.22 14.22 7.63
N PHE A 116 6.24 13.95 6.30
CA PHE A 116 6.75 12.67 5.80
C PHE A 116 8.25 12.50 6.01
N GLU A 117 9.03 13.57 5.92
CA GLU A 117 10.47 13.60 6.23
C GLU A 117 10.73 13.29 7.71
N LEU A 118 9.94 13.90 8.60
CA LEU A 118 10.01 13.67 10.05
C LEU A 118 9.64 12.22 10.38
N VAL A 119 8.52 11.72 9.83
CA VAL A 119 8.05 10.35 10.06
C VAL A 119 9.05 9.31 9.53
N THR A 120 9.68 9.57 8.40
CA THR A 120 10.74 8.71 7.84
C THR A 120 11.95 8.64 8.79
N ALA A 121 12.36 9.77 9.34
CA ALA A 121 13.48 9.81 10.31
C ALA A 121 13.13 9.07 11.62
N ILE A 122 11.91 9.23 12.14
CA ILE A 122 11.39 8.47 13.28
C ILE A 122 11.43 6.97 12.99
N GLY A 123 11.00 6.55 11.78
CA GLY A 123 11.02 5.15 11.36
C GLY A 123 12.43 4.55 11.34
N PHE A 124 13.41 5.27 10.79
CA PHE A 124 14.80 4.79 10.78
C PHE A 124 15.37 4.67 12.20
N GLU A 125 15.10 5.61 13.08
CA GLU A 125 15.51 5.53 14.48
C GLU A 125 14.85 4.35 15.20
N PHE A 126 13.56 4.11 14.96
CA PHE A 126 12.84 2.96 15.51
C PHE A 126 13.47 1.63 15.09
N PHE A 127 13.70 1.43 13.80
CA PHE A 127 14.30 0.19 13.30
C PHE A 127 15.73 -0.01 13.80
N TYR A 128 16.49 1.07 13.93
CA TYR A 128 17.83 1.04 14.48
C TYR A 128 17.82 0.61 15.96
N ARG A 129 16.97 1.24 16.79
CA ARG A 129 16.83 0.86 18.23
C ARG A 129 16.37 -0.57 18.39
N ARG A 130 15.47 -1.02 17.53
CA ARG A 130 14.98 -2.41 17.51
C ARG A 130 15.97 -3.40 16.91
N ARG A 131 17.14 -2.94 16.40
CA ARG A 131 18.21 -3.78 15.81
C ARG A 131 17.67 -4.68 14.71
N CYS A 132 16.90 -4.12 13.76
CA CYS A 132 16.39 -4.87 12.62
C CYS A 132 17.55 -5.38 11.75
N ASP A 133 17.49 -6.65 11.33
CA ASP A 133 18.46 -7.26 10.42
C ASP A 133 18.27 -6.72 9.00
N VAL A 134 17.02 -6.43 8.65
CA VAL A 134 16.60 -5.90 7.36
C VAL A 134 15.32 -5.09 7.52
N VAL A 135 15.19 -4.03 6.73
CA VAL A 135 13.97 -3.20 6.66
C VAL A 135 13.40 -3.26 5.26
N VAL A 136 12.14 -3.66 5.14
CA VAL A 136 11.36 -3.52 3.91
C VAL A 136 10.74 -2.12 3.91
N LEU A 137 11.18 -1.27 2.98
CA LEU A 137 10.96 0.16 2.98
C LEU A 137 10.11 0.56 1.78
N GLU A 138 8.84 0.91 2.01
CA GLU A 138 7.95 1.42 0.97
C GLU A 138 8.19 2.90 0.71
N VAL A 139 8.33 3.27 -0.57
CA VAL A 139 8.35 4.67 -1.05
C VAL A 139 6.96 5.30 -0.85
N GLY A 140 6.94 6.52 -0.31
CA GLY A 140 5.69 7.25 -0.15
C GLY A 140 5.14 7.80 -1.47
N LEU A 141 5.98 8.51 -2.23
CA LEU A 141 5.60 9.13 -3.50
C LEU A 141 6.77 9.18 -4.49
N GLY A 142 6.51 8.71 -5.70
CA GLY A 142 7.52 8.72 -6.76
C GLY A 142 8.67 7.74 -6.48
N GLY A 143 9.81 8.24 -6.05
CA GLY A 143 11.00 7.45 -5.71
C GLY A 143 12.25 8.33 -5.59
N GLU A 144 12.67 9.01 -6.67
CA GLU A 144 13.92 9.76 -6.73
C GLU A 144 14.07 10.78 -5.59
N LEU A 145 13.03 11.56 -5.36
CA LEU A 145 12.99 12.65 -4.37
C LEU A 145 12.20 12.29 -3.11
N ASP A 146 11.82 11.03 -2.96
CA ASP A 146 11.11 10.55 -1.77
C ASP A 146 12.05 10.49 -0.57
N SER A 147 11.56 10.87 0.60
CA SER A 147 12.35 10.91 1.85
C SER A 147 13.01 9.57 2.18
N THR A 148 12.42 8.43 1.75
CA THR A 148 13.01 7.11 1.94
C THR A 148 14.28 6.89 1.10
N ASN A 149 14.48 7.67 0.02
CA ASN A 149 15.60 7.49 -0.92
C ASN A 149 16.94 8.12 -0.45
N VAL A 150 17.02 8.51 0.82
CA VAL A 150 18.27 8.97 1.46
C VAL A 150 19.19 7.84 1.88
N ILE A 151 18.75 6.60 1.76
CA ILE A 151 19.52 5.41 2.14
C ILE A 151 20.69 5.16 1.19
N GLU A 152 21.76 4.56 1.71
CA GLU A 152 22.84 3.97 0.92
C GLU A 152 22.32 2.83 0.05
N PRO A 153 23.10 2.27 -0.92
CA PRO A 153 22.61 1.21 -1.77
C PRO A 153 21.91 0.10 -1.00
N PRO A 154 20.63 -0.17 -1.29
CA PRO A 154 19.87 -1.23 -0.62
C PRO A 154 20.38 -2.63 -1.03
N LEU A 155 19.96 -3.66 -0.32
CA LEU A 155 20.17 -5.05 -0.75
C LEU A 155 19.53 -5.29 -2.11
N LEU A 156 18.33 -4.72 -2.32
CA LEU A 156 17.54 -4.86 -3.52
C LEU A 156 16.63 -3.65 -3.72
N SER A 157 16.50 -3.15 -4.97
CA SER A 157 15.45 -2.22 -5.37
C SER A 157 14.32 -2.98 -6.02
N VAL A 158 13.08 -2.67 -5.64
CA VAL A 158 11.87 -3.33 -6.17
C VAL A 158 10.98 -2.28 -6.81
N ILE A 159 10.52 -2.52 -8.04
CA ILE A 159 9.57 -1.65 -8.74
C ILE A 159 8.33 -2.48 -9.09
N THR A 160 7.24 -2.24 -8.38
CA THR A 160 5.96 -2.89 -8.65
C THR A 160 5.29 -2.31 -9.89
N GLU A 161 4.02 -2.59 -10.13
CA GLU A 161 3.33 -2.07 -11.32
C GLU A 161 3.32 -0.54 -11.37
N ILE A 162 3.59 0.00 -12.57
CA ILE A 162 3.59 1.43 -12.88
C ILE A 162 2.38 1.75 -13.72
N ASP A 163 1.62 2.75 -13.29
CA ASP A 163 0.48 3.30 -14.03
C ASP A 163 0.30 4.78 -13.68
N PHE A 164 -0.66 5.43 -14.29
CA PHE A 164 -1.01 6.82 -13.99
C PHE A 164 -1.53 6.98 -12.57
N ASP A 165 -0.80 7.72 -11.78
CA ASP A 165 -1.21 8.23 -10.47
C ASP A 165 -0.34 9.44 -10.12
N HIS A 166 -0.85 10.35 -9.29
CA HIS A 166 -0.15 11.55 -8.85
C HIS A 166 0.43 12.40 -10.01
N THR A 167 -0.28 12.47 -11.13
CA THR A 167 0.18 13.13 -12.37
C THR A 167 0.56 14.59 -12.15
N GLY A 168 -0.11 15.30 -11.24
CA GLY A 168 0.25 16.68 -10.87
C GLY A 168 1.63 16.85 -10.22
N VAL A 169 2.28 15.76 -9.79
CA VAL A 169 3.60 15.79 -9.14
C VAL A 169 4.65 15.00 -9.92
N LEU A 170 4.28 13.83 -10.46
CA LEU A 170 5.21 12.89 -11.08
C LEU A 170 5.34 13.05 -12.59
N GLY A 171 4.46 13.86 -13.21
CA GLY A 171 4.41 14.03 -14.67
C GLY A 171 3.17 13.40 -15.30
N ASN A 172 2.94 13.75 -16.57
CA ASN A 172 1.73 13.39 -17.30
C ASN A 172 1.92 12.21 -18.26
N THR A 173 3.09 11.58 -18.25
CA THR A 173 3.41 10.43 -19.09
C THR A 173 3.90 9.26 -18.24
N ILE A 174 3.67 8.03 -18.72
CA ILE A 174 4.18 6.81 -18.10
C ILE A 174 5.72 6.86 -17.98
N THR A 175 6.40 7.42 -18.94
CA THR A 175 7.86 7.59 -18.96
C THR A 175 8.34 8.48 -17.80
N GLU A 176 7.69 9.63 -17.56
CA GLU A 176 8.04 10.51 -16.44
C GLU A 176 7.80 9.83 -15.08
N ILE A 177 6.64 9.19 -14.92
CA ILE A 177 6.30 8.45 -13.71
C ILE A 177 7.29 7.30 -13.45
N ALA A 178 7.64 6.55 -14.51
CA ALA A 178 8.63 5.48 -14.44
C ALA A 178 10.02 6.01 -14.06
N SER A 179 10.44 7.15 -14.63
CA SER A 179 11.72 7.80 -14.31
C SER A 179 11.80 8.20 -12.84
N ALA A 180 10.75 8.84 -12.30
CA ALA A 180 10.68 9.18 -10.89
C ALA A 180 10.81 7.95 -9.98
N LYS A 181 10.17 6.83 -10.33
CA LYS A 181 10.24 5.57 -9.56
C LYS A 181 11.60 4.86 -9.71
N ALA A 182 12.16 4.84 -10.93
CA ALA A 182 13.49 4.29 -11.20
C ALA A 182 14.62 5.04 -10.46
N GLY A 183 14.35 6.24 -9.93
CA GLY A 183 15.26 6.99 -9.08
C GLY A 183 15.70 6.27 -7.81
N ILE A 184 14.99 5.23 -7.35
CA ILE A 184 15.43 4.39 -6.22
C ILE A 184 16.52 3.39 -6.59
N ILE A 185 16.78 3.16 -7.87
CA ILE A 185 17.80 2.23 -8.34
C ILE A 185 19.18 2.84 -8.07
N LYS A 186 20.01 2.14 -7.30
CA LYS A 186 21.39 2.56 -6.98
C LYS A 186 22.39 1.73 -7.77
N ALA A 187 23.57 2.31 -8.05
CA ALA A 187 24.61 1.65 -8.84
C ALA A 187 24.99 0.28 -8.27
N GLY A 188 25.04 -0.74 -9.14
CA GLY A 188 25.41 -2.11 -8.78
C GLY A 188 24.42 -2.86 -7.89
N THR A 189 23.24 -2.27 -7.60
CA THR A 189 22.19 -2.92 -6.80
C THR A 189 21.27 -3.72 -7.72
N PRO A 190 20.97 -5.00 -7.42
CA PRO A 190 19.98 -5.75 -8.20
C PRO A 190 18.60 -5.10 -8.12
N VAL A 191 17.86 -5.24 -9.22
CA VAL A 191 16.50 -4.69 -9.38
C VAL A 191 15.53 -5.81 -9.70
N VAL A 192 14.43 -5.91 -8.96
CA VAL A 192 13.28 -6.73 -9.34
C VAL A 192 12.17 -5.77 -9.78
N SER A 193 11.68 -5.89 -11.01
CA SER A 193 10.55 -5.07 -11.45
C SER A 193 9.45 -5.90 -12.09
N ALA A 194 8.20 -5.42 -11.99
CA ALA A 194 7.08 -6.01 -12.70
C ALA A 194 7.32 -5.94 -14.23
N ASP A 195 6.60 -6.77 -14.98
CA ASP A 195 6.48 -6.69 -16.44
C ASP A 195 5.58 -5.51 -16.82
N ASN A 196 6.12 -4.33 -16.67
CA ASN A 196 5.42 -3.07 -16.87
C ASN A 196 5.11 -2.80 -18.36
N LEU A 197 4.33 -1.75 -18.62
CA LEU A 197 4.11 -1.26 -19.99
C LEU A 197 5.45 -1.02 -20.70
N PRO A 198 5.52 -1.18 -22.04
CA PRO A 198 6.78 -1.07 -22.78
C PRO A 198 7.55 0.22 -22.50
N GLU A 199 6.87 1.36 -22.36
CA GLU A 199 7.47 2.66 -22.09
C GLU A 199 8.14 2.70 -20.71
N SER A 200 7.48 2.16 -19.67
CA SER A 200 8.05 2.10 -18.33
C SER A 200 9.12 1.03 -18.18
N ALA A 201 8.95 -0.11 -18.85
CA ALA A 201 9.98 -1.16 -18.90
C ALA A 201 11.27 -0.64 -19.53
N ALA A 202 11.18 0.11 -20.63
CA ALA A 202 12.35 0.71 -21.30
C ALA A 202 13.13 1.66 -20.38
N VAL A 203 12.43 2.47 -19.57
CA VAL A 203 13.06 3.39 -18.59
C VAL A 203 13.82 2.60 -17.52
N ILE A 204 13.20 1.53 -16.99
CA ILE A 204 13.82 0.69 -15.96
C ILE A 204 15.06 -0.01 -16.52
N ASP A 205 14.95 -0.61 -17.70
CA ASP A 205 16.04 -1.31 -18.39
C ASP A 205 17.23 -0.37 -18.68
N GLU A 206 16.95 0.81 -19.19
CA GLU A 206 17.98 1.82 -19.45
C GLU A 206 18.66 2.27 -18.15
N THR A 207 17.89 2.51 -17.10
CA THR A 207 18.42 2.88 -15.78
C THR A 207 19.29 1.77 -15.21
N CYS A 208 18.84 0.51 -15.28
CA CYS A 208 19.62 -0.65 -14.83
C CYS A 208 20.93 -0.77 -15.60
N ARG A 209 20.90 -0.65 -16.93
CA ARG A 209 22.08 -0.70 -17.79
C ARG A 209 23.07 0.42 -17.45
N ALA A 210 22.57 1.66 -17.33
CA ALA A 210 23.41 2.82 -17.01
C ALA A 210 24.08 2.73 -15.63
N LYS A 211 23.43 2.07 -14.67
CA LYS A 211 23.92 1.91 -13.29
C LYS A 211 24.61 0.55 -13.03
N GLY A 212 24.77 -0.30 -14.06
CA GLY A 212 25.40 -1.62 -13.94
C GLY A 212 24.65 -2.58 -13.02
N CYS A 213 23.33 -2.53 -13.04
CA CYS A 213 22.44 -3.33 -12.19
C CYS A 213 21.98 -4.61 -12.91
N THR A 214 21.90 -5.73 -12.20
CA THR A 214 21.15 -6.90 -12.66
C THR A 214 19.66 -6.59 -12.57
N HIS A 215 18.91 -6.84 -13.66
CA HIS A 215 17.48 -6.66 -13.73
C HIS A 215 16.78 -8.02 -13.80
N ILE A 216 15.80 -8.24 -12.93
CA ILE A 216 15.04 -9.48 -12.79
C ILE A 216 13.55 -9.16 -12.94
N THR A 217 12.88 -9.83 -13.86
CA THR A 217 11.42 -9.78 -14.00
C THR A 217 10.80 -11.05 -13.40
N PRO A 218 9.81 -10.95 -12.51
CA PRO A 218 9.14 -12.13 -11.97
C PRO A 218 8.47 -12.97 -13.06
N PRO A 219 8.47 -14.32 -12.94
CA PRO A 219 7.96 -15.23 -13.96
C PRO A 219 6.42 -15.32 -13.90
N TYR A 220 5.73 -14.24 -14.23
CA TYR A 220 4.26 -14.15 -14.17
C TYR A 220 3.55 -15.10 -15.13
N SER A 221 4.18 -15.44 -16.27
CA SER A 221 3.66 -16.42 -17.23
C SER A 221 3.57 -17.84 -16.67
N ASP A 222 4.37 -18.12 -15.63
CA ASP A 222 4.51 -19.45 -15.05
C ASP A 222 3.54 -19.68 -13.87
N ILE A 223 2.64 -18.71 -13.63
CA ILE A 223 1.60 -18.82 -12.60
C ILE A 223 0.51 -19.77 -13.10
N GLU A 224 0.36 -20.92 -12.44
CA GLU A 224 -0.60 -21.97 -12.80
C GLU A 224 -1.58 -22.25 -11.66
N GLY A 225 -2.72 -22.89 -11.98
CA GLY A 225 -3.66 -23.41 -11.00
C GLY A 225 -4.22 -22.35 -10.06
N GLN A 226 -4.41 -21.12 -10.57
CA GLN A 226 -4.98 -20.01 -9.82
C GLN A 226 -6.38 -20.36 -9.32
N SER A 227 -6.59 -20.27 -8.02
CA SER A 227 -7.88 -20.54 -7.38
C SER A 227 -8.04 -19.74 -6.10
N PHE A 228 -9.29 -19.55 -5.69
CA PHE A 228 -9.61 -19.00 -4.37
C PHE A 228 -9.88 -20.17 -3.42
N TYR A 229 -9.46 -20.00 -2.16
CA TYR A 229 -9.86 -20.89 -1.07
C TYR A 229 -10.57 -20.05 0.00
N GLU A 230 -11.01 -20.66 1.09
CA GLU A 230 -11.84 -20.03 2.12
C GLU A 230 -11.31 -18.66 2.60
N ASN A 231 -9.99 -18.52 2.71
CA ASN A 231 -9.36 -17.34 3.31
C ASN A 231 -8.42 -16.56 2.37
N GLY A 232 -8.39 -16.86 1.06
CA GLY A 232 -7.50 -16.15 0.15
C GLY A 232 -7.29 -16.85 -1.19
N ILE A 233 -6.07 -16.73 -1.72
CA ILE A 233 -5.68 -17.27 -3.01
C ILE A 233 -4.70 -18.45 -2.88
N CYS A 234 -4.80 -19.41 -3.81
CA CYS A 234 -3.86 -20.51 -3.98
C CYS A 234 -3.41 -20.58 -5.45
N PHE A 235 -2.12 -20.83 -5.69
CA PHE A 235 -1.56 -20.96 -7.03
C PHE A 235 -0.30 -21.83 -7.02
N ARG A 236 0.16 -22.23 -8.21
CA ARG A 236 1.45 -22.88 -8.40
C ARG A 236 2.38 -21.98 -9.19
N LEU A 237 3.65 -22.02 -8.80
CA LEU A 237 4.75 -21.38 -9.51
C LEU A 237 5.90 -22.39 -9.57
N GLU A 238 6.37 -22.71 -10.79
CA GLU A 238 7.44 -23.70 -11.00
C GLU A 238 7.15 -25.03 -10.30
N GLY A 239 5.90 -25.49 -10.37
CA GLY A 239 5.44 -26.75 -9.78
C GLY A 239 5.22 -26.76 -8.27
N ARG A 240 5.50 -25.64 -7.56
CA ARG A 240 5.29 -25.50 -6.10
C ARG A 240 3.99 -24.76 -5.81
N GLU A 241 3.23 -25.26 -4.83
CA GLU A 241 1.99 -24.63 -4.37
C GLU A 241 2.27 -23.55 -3.32
N TYR A 242 1.61 -22.40 -3.47
CA TYR A 242 1.63 -21.28 -2.53
C TYR A 242 0.21 -20.89 -2.15
N ARG A 243 0.02 -20.59 -0.87
CA ARG A 243 -1.24 -20.08 -0.31
C ARG A 243 -0.98 -18.72 0.32
N VAL A 244 -1.87 -17.77 0.02
CA VAL A 244 -1.79 -16.42 0.54
C VAL A 244 -3.15 -16.05 1.10
N PRO A 245 -3.27 -15.77 2.41
CA PRO A 245 -4.55 -15.45 3.05
C PRO A 245 -4.99 -14.00 2.77
N LEU A 246 -4.91 -13.61 1.52
CA LEU A 246 -5.38 -12.35 0.97
C LEU A 246 -6.19 -12.64 -0.28
N PHE A 247 -7.35 -12.00 -0.40
CA PHE A 247 -8.14 -12.09 -1.61
C PHE A 247 -7.69 -11.09 -2.68
N GLY A 248 -8.19 -11.26 -3.90
CA GLY A 248 -7.92 -10.42 -5.05
C GLY A 248 -6.98 -11.07 -6.07
N LYS A 249 -7.37 -11.05 -7.35
CA LYS A 249 -6.57 -11.64 -8.45
C LYS A 249 -5.18 -11.02 -8.57
N TYR A 250 -5.05 -9.74 -8.27
CA TYR A 250 -3.76 -9.04 -8.32
C TYR A 250 -2.76 -9.55 -7.27
N GLN A 251 -3.23 -10.26 -6.23
CA GLN A 251 -2.33 -10.83 -5.23
C GLN A 251 -1.48 -11.99 -5.75
N TYR A 252 -1.91 -12.68 -6.84
CA TYR A 252 -1.06 -13.67 -7.50
C TYR A 252 0.26 -13.02 -7.99
N ARG A 253 0.14 -11.84 -8.59
CA ARG A 253 1.30 -11.10 -9.09
C ARG A 253 2.14 -10.51 -7.96
N ASN A 254 1.51 -9.92 -6.94
CA ASN A 254 2.21 -9.41 -5.77
C ASN A 254 2.97 -10.52 -5.02
N ALA A 255 2.39 -11.72 -4.89
CA ALA A 255 3.04 -12.86 -4.27
C ALA A 255 4.21 -13.38 -5.12
N THR A 256 4.05 -13.47 -6.44
CA THR A 256 5.14 -13.85 -7.35
C THR A 256 6.29 -12.84 -7.30
N MET A 257 5.98 -11.55 -7.21
CA MET A 257 6.99 -10.50 -6.97
C MET A 257 7.73 -10.74 -5.65
N ALA A 258 7.03 -10.96 -4.55
CA ALA A 258 7.63 -11.20 -3.23
C ALA A 258 8.49 -12.49 -3.20
N ILE A 259 8.06 -13.56 -3.88
CA ILE A 259 8.84 -14.79 -4.08
C ILE A 259 10.16 -14.47 -4.81
N THR A 260 10.09 -13.72 -5.90
CA THR A 260 11.27 -13.33 -6.70
C THR A 260 12.22 -12.46 -5.87
N VAL A 261 11.69 -11.49 -5.12
CA VAL A 261 12.47 -10.66 -4.19
C VAL A 261 13.18 -11.53 -3.15
N ALA A 262 12.47 -12.45 -2.50
CA ALA A 262 13.04 -13.33 -1.49
C ALA A 262 14.17 -14.21 -2.05
N ARG A 263 14.00 -14.76 -3.25
CA ARG A 263 15.04 -15.55 -3.94
C ARG A 263 16.25 -14.72 -4.31
N ALA A 264 16.05 -13.50 -4.81
CA ALA A 264 17.15 -12.58 -5.14
C ALA A 264 17.97 -12.16 -3.91
N LEU A 265 17.36 -12.09 -2.74
CA LEU A 265 18.03 -11.76 -1.49
C LEU A 265 19.04 -12.83 -1.02
N ASN A 266 18.91 -14.10 -1.48
CA ASN A 266 19.93 -15.14 -1.21
C ASN A 266 21.31 -14.73 -1.73
N GLU A 267 21.40 -14.05 -2.86
CA GLU A 267 22.65 -13.56 -3.45
C GLU A 267 23.18 -12.30 -2.71
N ARG A 268 22.39 -11.76 -1.79
CA ARG A 268 22.68 -10.56 -1.00
C ARG A 268 22.96 -10.84 0.48
N GLY A 269 23.19 -12.11 0.82
CA GLY A 269 23.57 -12.54 2.16
C GLY A 269 22.40 -12.70 3.15
N LEU A 270 21.17 -12.84 2.63
CA LEU A 270 20.02 -13.26 3.41
C LEU A 270 19.59 -14.65 2.96
N THR A 271 19.74 -15.66 3.81
CA THR A 271 19.35 -17.03 3.47
C THR A 271 17.85 -17.23 3.66
N VAL A 272 17.14 -17.46 2.55
CA VAL A 272 15.68 -17.68 2.53
C VAL A 272 15.40 -18.97 1.76
N SER A 273 14.89 -20.00 2.44
CA SER A 273 14.51 -21.27 1.82
C SER A 273 13.13 -21.19 1.17
N GLU A 274 12.83 -22.12 0.28
CA GLU A 274 11.49 -22.23 -0.32
C GLU A 274 10.40 -22.53 0.74
N ASP A 275 10.74 -23.22 1.82
CA ASP A 275 9.84 -23.45 2.95
C ASP A 275 9.55 -22.15 3.70
N ASN A 276 10.56 -21.30 3.91
CA ASN A 276 10.35 -19.96 4.48
C ASN A 276 9.44 -19.10 3.59
N ILE A 277 9.61 -19.18 2.28
CA ILE A 277 8.75 -18.45 1.33
C ILE A 277 7.30 -18.93 1.47
N ARG A 278 7.05 -20.23 1.47
CA ARG A 278 5.69 -20.78 1.63
C ARG A 278 5.07 -20.42 2.96
N GLU A 279 5.82 -20.58 4.04
CA GLU A 279 5.37 -20.27 5.40
C GLU A 279 5.07 -18.78 5.54
N GLY A 280 5.98 -17.91 5.12
CA GLY A 280 5.80 -16.46 5.20
C GLY A 280 4.58 -15.99 4.40
N LEU A 281 4.37 -16.49 3.18
CA LEU A 281 3.19 -16.16 2.39
C LEU A 281 1.90 -16.65 3.06
N ALA A 282 1.91 -17.83 3.69
CA ALA A 282 0.74 -18.39 4.37
C ALA A 282 0.36 -17.63 5.66
N GLN A 283 1.29 -16.87 6.24
CA GLN A 283 1.10 -16.12 7.49
C GLN A 283 0.83 -14.63 7.28
N VAL A 284 1.00 -14.10 6.05
CA VAL A 284 0.87 -12.67 5.78
C VAL A 284 -0.48 -12.10 6.21
N ARG A 285 -0.47 -10.87 6.77
CA ARG A 285 -1.65 -10.09 7.11
C ARG A 285 -1.53 -8.71 6.49
N TRP A 286 -2.53 -8.31 5.72
CA TRP A 286 -2.54 -7.00 5.08
C TRP A 286 -3.98 -6.54 4.82
N GLY A 287 -4.48 -5.60 5.59
CA GLY A 287 -5.85 -5.12 5.49
C GLY A 287 -6.11 -4.14 4.34
N GLY A 288 -7.38 -3.90 4.06
CA GLY A 288 -7.82 -2.90 3.09
C GLY A 288 -7.53 -3.23 1.62
N ARG A 289 -7.23 -4.49 1.29
CA ARG A 289 -6.97 -4.96 -0.08
C ARG A 289 -7.82 -6.19 -0.37
N PHE A 290 -8.95 -5.98 -1.03
CA PHE A 290 -10.00 -6.95 -1.29
C PHE A 290 -10.33 -7.80 -0.05
N GLU A 291 -10.43 -7.12 1.07
CA GLU A 291 -10.63 -7.73 2.38
C GLU A 291 -12.08 -8.08 2.59
N ARG A 292 -12.35 -9.34 2.91
CA ARG A 292 -13.67 -9.78 3.36
C ARG A 292 -13.83 -9.45 4.85
N LEU A 293 -14.60 -8.40 5.15
CA LEU A 293 -14.87 -7.99 6.54
C LEU A 293 -15.83 -8.95 7.23
N ALA A 294 -16.77 -9.52 6.48
CA ALA A 294 -17.69 -10.54 6.96
C ALA A 294 -18.21 -11.41 5.81
N SER A 295 -18.66 -12.62 6.13
CA SER A 295 -19.34 -13.54 5.22
C SER A 295 -20.88 -13.42 5.29
N LYS A 296 -21.41 -12.95 6.41
CA LYS A 296 -22.85 -12.66 6.62
C LYS A 296 -23.04 -11.44 7.53
N PRO A 297 -23.52 -10.32 6.99
CA PRO A 297 -23.72 -10.04 5.56
C PRO A 297 -22.37 -10.08 4.81
N LEU A 298 -22.35 -10.56 3.57
CA LEU A 298 -21.12 -10.55 2.78
C LEU A 298 -20.71 -9.12 2.49
N PHE A 299 -19.60 -8.70 3.10
CA PHE A 299 -19.07 -7.35 3.00
C PHE A 299 -17.58 -7.39 2.65
N ILE A 300 -17.23 -6.80 1.51
CA ILE A 300 -15.87 -6.75 0.97
C ILE A 300 -15.44 -5.30 0.89
N TYR A 301 -14.18 -5.01 1.25
CA TYR A 301 -13.56 -3.72 1.10
C TYR A 301 -12.31 -3.80 0.24
N ASP A 302 -12.15 -2.86 -0.70
CA ASP A 302 -10.92 -2.65 -1.44
C ASP A 302 -10.52 -1.17 -1.49
N GLY A 303 -9.25 -0.89 -1.19
CA GLY A 303 -8.71 0.46 -1.21
C GLY A 303 -8.30 1.00 -2.59
N GLY A 304 -8.75 0.36 -3.68
CA GLY A 304 -8.55 0.86 -5.05
C GLY A 304 -9.12 2.27 -5.21
N HIS A 305 -8.30 3.19 -5.73
CA HIS A 305 -8.60 4.62 -5.80
C HIS A 305 -7.96 5.30 -7.02
N ASN A 306 -7.57 4.50 -7.98
CA ASN A 306 -7.14 4.91 -9.31
C ASN A 306 -7.68 3.90 -10.34
N PRO A 307 -7.71 4.22 -11.64
CA PRO A 307 -8.33 3.37 -12.65
C PRO A 307 -7.83 1.92 -12.64
N GLN A 308 -6.52 1.70 -12.52
CA GLN A 308 -5.95 0.34 -12.47
C GLN A 308 -6.38 -0.40 -11.20
N GLY A 309 -6.32 0.25 -10.02
CA GLY A 309 -6.73 -0.36 -8.75
C GLY A 309 -8.21 -0.75 -8.73
N VAL A 310 -9.08 0.13 -9.23
CA VAL A 310 -10.52 -0.16 -9.35
C VAL A 310 -10.77 -1.29 -10.34
N THR A 311 -10.10 -1.30 -11.49
CA THR A 311 -10.17 -2.40 -12.46
C THR A 311 -9.73 -3.73 -11.83
N ALA A 312 -8.67 -3.73 -11.04
CA ALA A 312 -8.18 -4.92 -10.35
C ALA A 312 -9.17 -5.45 -9.30
N ALA A 313 -9.85 -4.54 -8.58
CA ALA A 313 -10.91 -4.90 -7.62
C ALA A 313 -12.14 -5.47 -8.33
N VAL A 314 -12.60 -4.84 -9.41
CA VAL A 314 -13.74 -5.32 -10.24
C VAL A 314 -13.44 -6.69 -10.83
N ASN A 315 -12.26 -6.92 -11.41
CA ASN A 315 -11.83 -8.21 -11.94
C ASN A 315 -11.76 -9.30 -10.85
N SER A 316 -11.38 -8.94 -9.64
CA SER A 316 -11.34 -9.85 -8.49
C SER A 316 -12.75 -10.20 -8.04
N TYR A 317 -13.65 -9.21 -8.00
CA TYR A 317 -15.05 -9.42 -7.68
C TYR A 317 -15.72 -10.37 -8.67
N GLN A 318 -15.60 -10.10 -9.98
CA GLN A 318 -16.18 -10.94 -11.02
C GLN A 318 -15.65 -12.38 -11.02
N ALA A 319 -14.37 -12.57 -10.65
CA ALA A 319 -13.80 -13.91 -10.55
C ALA A 319 -14.34 -14.72 -9.36
N LEU A 320 -14.70 -14.05 -8.26
CA LEU A 320 -15.27 -14.70 -7.06
C LEU A 320 -16.79 -14.85 -7.14
N TYR A 321 -17.46 -13.90 -7.75
CA TYR A 321 -18.92 -13.79 -7.80
C TYR A 321 -19.39 -13.56 -9.25
N PRO A 322 -19.15 -14.52 -10.16
CA PRO A 322 -19.60 -14.39 -11.55
C PRO A 322 -21.12 -14.25 -11.58
N ASP A 323 -21.63 -13.38 -12.45
CA ASP A 323 -23.05 -13.13 -12.66
C ASP A 323 -23.82 -12.54 -11.45
N THR A 324 -23.11 -12.18 -10.38
CA THR A 324 -23.71 -11.57 -9.18
C THR A 324 -23.39 -10.08 -9.13
N LYS A 325 -24.41 -9.24 -9.10
CA LYS A 325 -24.24 -7.80 -8.90
C LYS A 325 -24.11 -7.48 -7.42
N ALA A 326 -23.31 -6.45 -7.11
CA ALA A 326 -23.07 -5.95 -5.76
C ALA A 326 -23.83 -4.65 -5.47
N ILE A 327 -24.13 -4.42 -4.20
CA ILE A 327 -24.39 -3.06 -3.70
C ILE A 327 -23.02 -2.40 -3.51
N ILE A 328 -22.79 -1.29 -4.19
CA ILE A 328 -21.52 -0.56 -4.17
C ILE A 328 -21.57 0.54 -3.13
N LEU A 329 -20.71 0.48 -2.12
CA LEU A 329 -20.48 1.59 -1.18
C LEU A 329 -19.21 2.33 -1.62
N ILE A 330 -19.34 3.60 -2.05
CA ILE A 330 -18.24 4.31 -2.68
C ILE A 330 -18.04 5.72 -2.12
N GLY A 331 -16.76 6.06 -1.88
CA GLY A 331 -16.31 7.40 -1.54
C GLY A 331 -14.96 7.68 -2.18
N VAL A 332 -14.83 8.81 -2.88
CA VAL A 332 -13.66 9.13 -3.71
C VAL A 332 -13.05 10.49 -3.36
N MET A 333 -11.79 10.70 -3.73
CA MET A 333 -11.14 12.00 -3.68
C MET A 333 -11.49 12.81 -4.94
N ALA A 334 -11.70 14.12 -4.80
CA ALA A 334 -12.11 15.01 -5.89
C ALA A 334 -11.04 15.19 -6.99
N ASP A 335 -9.78 14.90 -6.64
CA ASP A 335 -8.63 15.01 -7.53
C ASP A 335 -8.34 13.71 -8.32
N LYS A 336 -9.20 12.69 -8.21
CA LYS A 336 -9.06 11.41 -8.93
C LYS A 336 -9.98 11.34 -10.16
N ASP A 337 -9.69 10.41 -11.06
CA ASP A 337 -10.53 10.15 -12.24
C ASP A 337 -11.72 9.25 -11.89
N TYR A 338 -12.57 9.75 -10.99
CA TYR A 338 -13.74 9.01 -10.53
C TYR A 338 -14.79 8.76 -11.63
N ALA A 339 -14.76 9.52 -12.73
CA ALA A 339 -15.65 9.26 -13.85
C ALA A 339 -15.33 7.93 -14.53
N HIS A 340 -14.06 7.67 -14.80
CA HIS A 340 -13.59 6.40 -15.34
C HIS A 340 -13.77 5.25 -14.34
N GLU A 341 -13.57 5.51 -13.05
CA GLU A 341 -13.81 4.52 -11.99
C GLU A 341 -15.27 4.06 -11.97
N ILE A 342 -16.22 4.99 -12.07
CA ILE A 342 -17.67 4.68 -12.14
C ILE A 342 -17.98 3.80 -13.36
N ASP A 343 -17.50 4.15 -14.56
CA ASP A 343 -17.70 3.36 -15.77
C ASP A 343 -17.20 1.92 -15.62
N THR A 344 -16.08 1.76 -14.94
CA THR A 344 -15.49 0.44 -14.66
C THR A 344 -16.33 -0.39 -13.67
N ILE A 345 -16.99 0.26 -12.71
CA ILE A 345 -17.77 -0.41 -11.65
C ILE A 345 -19.21 -0.72 -12.12
N LEU A 346 -19.79 0.11 -12.98
CA LEU A 346 -21.19 -0.02 -13.45
C LEU A 346 -21.60 -1.44 -13.86
N PRO A 347 -20.77 -2.23 -14.60
CA PRO A 347 -21.16 -3.58 -15.01
C PRO A 347 -21.46 -4.55 -13.86
N ILE A 348 -20.83 -4.36 -12.71
CA ILE A 348 -20.99 -5.22 -11.52
C ILE A 348 -21.95 -4.64 -10.48
N ALA A 349 -22.39 -3.40 -10.67
CA ALA A 349 -23.23 -2.72 -9.70
C ALA A 349 -24.72 -3.05 -9.89
N GLU A 350 -25.43 -3.31 -8.79
CA GLU A 350 -26.90 -3.26 -8.74
C GLU A 350 -27.36 -1.84 -8.46
N SER A 351 -26.78 -1.23 -7.42
CA SER A 351 -26.97 0.16 -7.04
C SER A 351 -25.78 0.68 -6.25
N PHE A 352 -25.73 2.00 -6.08
CA PHE A 352 -24.65 2.66 -5.36
C PHE A 352 -25.17 3.37 -4.11
N VAL A 353 -24.39 3.31 -3.05
CA VAL A 353 -24.50 4.17 -1.87
C VAL A 353 -23.22 5.01 -1.83
N THR A 354 -23.37 6.34 -1.98
CA THR A 354 -22.22 7.24 -1.97
C THR A 354 -22.02 7.85 -0.59
N VAL A 355 -20.76 8.00 -0.19
CA VAL A 355 -20.36 8.59 1.09
C VAL A 355 -19.23 9.59 0.88
N ARG A 356 -19.01 10.45 1.86
CA ARG A 356 -17.86 11.34 1.93
C ARG A 356 -16.93 10.88 3.04
N PRO A 357 -15.73 10.32 2.73
CA PRO A 357 -14.70 10.05 3.73
C PRO A 357 -14.28 11.32 4.49
N ASP A 358 -13.86 11.17 5.74
CA ASP A 358 -13.32 12.29 6.53
C ASP A 358 -11.93 12.69 6.03
N ASN A 359 -11.93 13.39 4.91
CA ASN A 359 -10.74 13.94 4.26
C ASN A 359 -11.11 15.25 3.55
N PRO A 360 -10.35 16.33 3.70
CA PRO A 360 -10.65 17.62 3.06
C PRO A 360 -10.68 17.55 1.53
N ARG A 361 -10.00 16.58 0.91
CA ARG A 361 -10.01 16.35 -0.55
C ARG A 361 -11.16 15.47 -1.03
N ALA A 362 -11.99 14.93 -0.12
CA ALA A 362 -13.08 14.04 -0.50
C ALA A 362 -14.16 14.76 -1.31
N LEU A 363 -14.63 14.12 -2.38
CA LEU A 363 -15.76 14.59 -3.17
C LEU A 363 -17.04 14.52 -2.31
N PRO A 364 -17.92 15.54 -2.32
CA PRO A 364 -19.22 15.45 -1.67
C PRO A 364 -20.05 14.28 -2.18
N ALA A 365 -20.69 13.54 -1.25
CA ALA A 365 -21.43 12.33 -1.55
C ALA A 365 -22.56 12.57 -2.56
N GLU A 366 -23.26 13.71 -2.44
CA GLU A 366 -24.35 14.12 -3.35
C GLU A 366 -23.84 14.29 -4.78
N LYS A 367 -22.69 14.96 -4.95
CA LYS A 367 -22.06 15.15 -6.29
C LYS A 367 -21.63 13.84 -6.91
N LEU A 368 -21.13 12.91 -6.09
CA LEU A 368 -20.77 11.59 -6.57
C LEU A 368 -22.01 10.81 -7.02
N ALA A 369 -23.11 10.87 -6.26
CA ALA A 369 -24.37 10.24 -6.64
C ALA A 369 -24.94 10.83 -7.96
N GLU A 370 -24.96 12.16 -8.10
CA GLU A 370 -25.38 12.85 -9.33
C GLU A 370 -24.54 12.38 -10.54
N LYS A 371 -23.22 12.25 -10.36
CA LYS A 371 -22.33 11.79 -11.41
C LYS A 371 -22.63 10.34 -11.82
N ILE A 372 -22.84 9.44 -10.86
CA ILE A 372 -23.20 8.04 -11.12
C ILE A 372 -24.53 7.96 -11.90
N VAL A 373 -25.54 8.71 -11.47
CA VAL A 373 -26.84 8.77 -12.18
C VAL A 373 -26.66 9.28 -13.62
N SER A 374 -25.82 10.30 -13.82
CA SER A 374 -25.54 10.82 -15.17
C SER A 374 -24.85 9.82 -16.10
N GLN A 375 -24.15 8.80 -15.52
CA GLN A 375 -23.51 7.69 -16.25
C GLN A 375 -24.40 6.43 -16.34
N GLY A 376 -25.70 6.52 -15.93
CA GLY A 376 -26.67 5.46 -16.06
C GLY A 376 -26.76 4.48 -14.88
N GLY A 377 -26.12 4.77 -13.75
CA GLY A 377 -26.25 3.99 -12.51
C GLY A 377 -27.41 4.47 -11.64
N GLU A 378 -27.83 3.62 -10.71
CA GLU A 378 -28.76 3.97 -9.62
C GLU A 378 -27.95 4.31 -8.37
N ALA A 379 -28.11 5.52 -7.83
CA ALA A 379 -27.33 5.98 -6.69
C ALA A 379 -28.14 6.76 -5.67
N VAL A 380 -27.81 6.53 -4.40
CA VAL A 380 -28.30 7.33 -3.26
C VAL A 380 -27.11 7.76 -2.42
N PHE A 381 -27.17 8.98 -1.86
CA PHE A 381 -26.12 9.43 -0.94
C PHE A 381 -26.49 9.13 0.52
N ALA A 382 -25.47 8.97 1.36
CA ALA A 382 -25.58 8.88 2.80
C ALA A 382 -24.79 10.02 3.47
N PRO A 383 -25.32 10.62 4.57
CA PRO A 383 -24.70 11.76 5.24
C PRO A 383 -23.33 11.45 5.86
N THR A 384 -23.18 10.21 6.35
CA THR A 384 -21.96 9.73 7.00
C THR A 384 -21.54 8.38 6.44
N VAL A 385 -20.28 7.98 6.64
CA VAL A 385 -19.81 6.63 6.26
C VAL A 385 -20.59 5.55 7.03
N GLU A 386 -20.93 5.79 8.28
CA GLU A 386 -21.75 4.85 9.08
C GLU A 386 -23.15 4.66 8.50
N ASP A 387 -23.84 5.75 8.13
CA ASP A 387 -25.14 5.66 7.46
C ASP A 387 -25.03 4.96 6.11
N GLY A 388 -23.89 5.16 5.41
CA GLY A 388 -23.57 4.45 4.19
C GLY A 388 -23.42 2.95 4.38
N VAL A 389 -22.68 2.52 5.40
CA VAL A 389 -22.54 1.10 5.76
C VAL A 389 -23.90 0.47 6.07
N ARG A 390 -24.69 1.12 6.95
CA ARG A 390 -26.04 0.64 7.31
C ARG A 390 -26.92 0.50 6.07
N ARG A 391 -26.99 1.54 5.25
CA ARG A 391 -27.82 1.57 4.05
C ARG A 391 -27.40 0.53 3.01
N ALA A 392 -26.09 0.35 2.80
CA ALA A 392 -25.59 -0.66 1.86
C ALA A 392 -25.98 -2.09 2.32
N VAL A 393 -25.85 -2.41 3.60
CA VAL A 393 -26.22 -3.73 4.15
C VAL A 393 -27.75 -3.93 4.10
N GLU A 394 -28.55 -2.91 4.44
CA GLU A 394 -30.00 -2.97 4.35
C GLU A 394 -30.47 -3.18 2.91
N THR A 395 -29.86 -2.46 1.95
CA THR A 395 -30.18 -2.60 0.52
C THR A 395 -29.76 -3.98 0.01
N ALA A 396 -28.64 -4.53 0.47
CA ALA A 396 -28.18 -5.87 0.13
C ALA A 396 -29.13 -6.97 0.63
N ASN A 397 -29.85 -6.72 1.72
CA ASN A 397 -30.89 -7.58 2.33
C ASN A 397 -30.43 -9.04 2.54
N GLY A 398 -29.12 -9.26 2.75
CA GLY A 398 -28.53 -10.60 2.87
C GLY A 398 -28.48 -11.43 1.58
N GLU A 399 -29.00 -10.90 0.45
CA GLU A 399 -29.04 -11.61 -0.82
C GLU A 399 -27.89 -11.20 -1.75
N ARG A 400 -27.36 -9.98 -1.58
CA ARG A 400 -26.32 -9.44 -2.42
C ARG A 400 -25.06 -9.13 -1.62
N PRO A 401 -23.87 -9.29 -2.21
CA PRO A 401 -22.64 -8.77 -1.64
C PRO A 401 -22.65 -7.25 -1.55
N VAL A 402 -22.03 -6.70 -0.52
CA VAL A 402 -21.60 -5.31 -0.47
C VAL A 402 -20.14 -5.22 -0.87
N LEU A 403 -19.82 -4.40 -1.87
CA LEU A 403 -18.45 -4.06 -2.24
C LEU A 403 -18.19 -2.58 -1.94
N ALA A 404 -17.34 -2.32 -0.98
CA ALA A 404 -16.91 -0.96 -0.62
C ALA A 404 -15.54 -0.65 -1.25
N LEU A 405 -15.41 0.50 -1.95
CA LEU A 405 -14.17 0.91 -2.62
C LEU A 405 -14.10 2.42 -2.89
N GLY A 406 -13.00 2.87 -3.52
CA GLY A 406 -12.79 4.24 -3.98
C GLY A 406 -11.80 5.07 -3.17
N SER A 407 -11.46 4.70 -1.94
CA SER A 407 -10.43 5.40 -1.16
C SER A 407 -9.92 4.60 0.02
N LEU A 408 -8.62 4.53 0.23
CA LEU A 408 -8.04 3.98 1.47
C LEU A 408 -8.42 4.79 2.72
N TYR A 409 -8.64 6.09 2.57
CA TYR A 409 -9.02 6.97 3.70
C TYR A 409 -10.41 6.65 4.28
N MET A 410 -11.26 5.95 3.54
CA MET A 410 -12.57 5.52 4.03
C MET A 410 -12.50 4.30 4.96
N TYR A 411 -11.43 3.50 4.86
CA TYR A 411 -11.37 2.18 5.50
C TYR A 411 -11.52 2.23 7.02
N SER A 412 -10.77 3.11 7.69
CA SER A 412 -10.80 3.22 9.15
C SER A 412 -12.21 3.51 9.67
N GLU A 413 -12.83 4.55 9.12
CA GLU A 413 -14.18 4.98 9.50
C GLU A 413 -15.21 3.89 9.20
N LEU A 414 -15.11 3.29 8.00
CA LEU A 414 -15.98 2.19 7.57
C LEU A 414 -15.83 0.96 8.48
N LYS A 415 -14.62 0.55 8.79
CA LYS A 415 -14.33 -0.63 9.61
C LYS A 415 -14.89 -0.46 11.02
N VAL A 416 -14.66 0.70 11.65
CA VAL A 416 -15.20 1.03 12.98
C VAL A 416 -16.73 1.05 12.95
N ALA A 417 -17.33 1.64 11.92
CA ALA A 417 -18.78 1.67 11.75
C ALA A 417 -19.34 0.25 11.55
N PHE A 418 -18.70 -0.56 10.71
CA PHE A 418 -19.14 -1.94 10.45
C PHE A 418 -19.09 -2.80 11.70
N ASP A 419 -17.95 -2.81 12.43
CA ASP A 419 -17.79 -3.62 13.64
C ASP A 419 -18.78 -3.20 14.75
N ARG A 420 -19.16 -1.91 14.81
CA ARG A 420 -20.16 -1.40 15.77
C ARG A 420 -21.58 -1.79 15.39
N LEU A 421 -21.94 -1.69 14.11
CA LEU A 421 -23.28 -1.97 13.61
C LEU A 421 -23.57 -3.47 13.53
N TYR A 422 -22.55 -4.27 13.27
CA TYR A 422 -22.66 -5.71 13.02
C TYR A 422 -21.63 -6.51 13.85
N PRO A 423 -21.68 -6.43 15.19
CA PRO A 423 -20.71 -7.09 16.07
C PRO A 423 -20.75 -8.63 15.96
N ASP A 424 -21.91 -9.18 15.59
CA ASP A 424 -22.15 -10.62 15.45
C ASP A 424 -21.99 -11.10 13.99
N ALA A 425 -21.46 -10.28 13.09
CA ALA A 425 -21.21 -10.67 11.70
C ALA A 425 -20.23 -11.85 11.63
N GLU A 426 -20.56 -12.87 10.83
CA GLU A 426 -19.66 -14.00 10.59
C GLU A 426 -18.45 -13.50 9.78
N LYS A 427 -17.26 -13.57 10.37
CA LYS A 427 -15.98 -13.10 9.76
C LYS A 427 -15.33 -14.19 8.91
#